data_a34e7566cbf07fc7d390a1dd8e06cd90
#
_entry.id   a34e7566cbf07fc7d390a1dd8e06cd90
#
_cell.length_a   1.000
_cell.length_b   1.000
_cell.length_c   1.000
_cell.angle_alpha   90.00
_cell.angle_beta   90.00
_cell.angle_gamma   90.00
#
_symmetry.space_group_name_H-M   'P 1'
#
loop_
_entity.id
_entity.type
_entity.pdbx_description
1 polymer ?
#
loop_
_entity_poly.entity_id
_entity_poly.type
_entity_poly.pdbx_seq_one_letter_code
_entity_poly.pdbx_strand_id
1 'polypeptide(L)'
;AGDLVTVTDYKSEILGTGFAEAGNIAVKLLTFDNRKIDASFWQERLNKAFELRKMMGLIDNEHTNCYRLVHSEGDNLPGLIIDIYGKTAVVQAQTEGMALNVRNIADALMTIPELNIISVYNKSSEAMQRMGKDAVDDGYLIGEKSDDFVLENDSKFLIDWEKGQKTGFFLDQRNNRELVRQLAKNTTVLNTFCYTGGFSVTALNGGAKKVVSVDC
;
A
#
# COMPACT_ATOMS: atom_id res chain seq x y z
N ALA A 1 15.60 18.12 -2.28
CA ALA A 1 15.29 16.69 -2.15
C ALA A 1 14.27 16.30 -3.21
N GLY A 2 14.17 15.00 -3.49
CA GLY A 2 13.30 14.50 -4.54
C GLY A 2 13.91 14.47 -5.95
N ASP A 3 15.03 15.12 -6.16
CA ASP A 3 15.72 15.12 -7.45
C ASP A 3 16.30 13.75 -7.77
N LEU A 4 16.20 13.36 -9.04
CA LEU A 4 16.83 12.16 -9.54
C LEU A 4 18.34 12.39 -9.68
N VAL A 5 19.14 11.52 -9.05
CA VAL A 5 20.60 11.62 -9.01
C VAL A 5 21.25 10.29 -9.34
N THR A 6 22.42 10.35 -9.96
CA THR A 6 23.31 9.19 -10.16
C THR A 6 24.38 9.22 -9.07
N VAL A 7 24.54 8.12 -8.38
CA VAL A 7 25.56 7.93 -7.35
C VAL A 7 26.77 7.25 -7.98
N THR A 8 27.94 7.79 -7.72
CA THR A 8 29.22 7.24 -8.19
C THR A 8 30.17 7.03 -7.02
N ASP A 9 31.14 6.16 -7.19
CA ASP A 9 32.28 6.04 -6.29
C ASP A 9 33.32 7.15 -6.54
N TYR A 10 34.43 7.12 -5.80
CA TYR A 10 35.51 8.09 -5.93
C TYR A 10 36.29 7.98 -7.27
N LYS A 11 36.10 6.90 -8.04
CA LYS A 11 36.67 6.70 -9.39
C LYS A 11 35.68 7.08 -10.48
N SER A 12 34.51 7.63 -10.13
CA SER A 12 33.40 7.94 -11.04
C SER A 12 32.71 6.71 -11.63
N GLU A 13 32.88 5.54 -11.02
CA GLU A 13 32.11 4.34 -11.39
C GLU A 13 30.69 4.47 -10.84
N ILE A 14 29.68 4.16 -11.65
CA ILE A 14 28.27 4.30 -11.29
C ILE A 14 27.87 3.20 -10.32
N LEU A 15 27.34 3.60 -9.16
CA LEU A 15 26.81 2.71 -8.13
C LEU A 15 25.29 2.54 -8.22
N GLY A 16 24.59 3.48 -8.85
CA GLY A 16 23.15 3.43 -9.04
C GLY A 16 22.51 4.78 -9.27
N THR A 17 21.21 4.74 -9.48
CA THR A 17 20.35 5.91 -9.69
C THR A 17 19.20 5.89 -8.68
N GLY A 18 18.87 7.05 -8.10
CA GLY A 18 17.83 7.15 -7.09
C GLY A 18 17.43 8.59 -6.79
N PHE A 19 16.60 8.78 -5.79
CA PHE A 19 16.15 10.10 -5.35
C PHE A 19 17.02 10.63 -4.21
N ALA A 20 17.45 11.88 -4.35
CA ALA A 20 18.10 12.62 -3.27
C ALA A 20 17.12 12.89 -2.13
N GLU A 21 17.55 12.68 -0.89
CA GLU A 21 16.74 12.87 0.31
C GLU A 21 17.39 13.87 1.27
N ALA A 22 16.54 14.58 2.03
CA ALA A 22 17.00 15.41 3.13
C ALA A 22 16.96 14.59 4.43
N GLY A 23 18.12 14.26 4.99
CA GLY A 23 18.21 13.49 6.23
C GLY A 23 19.48 12.66 6.34
N ASN A 24 19.45 11.64 7.19
CA ASN A 24 20.60 10.75 7.43
C ASN A 24 20.91 9.84 6.22
N ILE A 25 19.91 9.57 5.37
CA ILE A 25 20.07 8.84 4.12
C ILE A 25 20.05 9.86 3.00
N ALA A 26 21.19 10.09 2.36
CA ALA A 26 21.34 11.10 1.32
C ALA A 26 20.66 10.72 -0.01
N VAL A 27 20.62 9.44 -0.34
CA VAL A 27 20.00 8.94 -1.58
C VAL A 27 19.31 7.62 -1.32
N LYS A 28 18.09 7.49 -1.81
CA LYS A 28 17.37 6.20 -1.89
C LYS A 28 17.48 5.66 -3.31
N LEU A 29 18.27 4.60 -3.48
CA LEU A 29 18.50 4.00 -4.80
C LEU A 29 17.26 3.25 -5.29
N LEU A 30 16.90 3.50 -6.54
CA LEU A 30 15.85 2.79 -7.29
C LEU A 30 16.43 1.65 -8.12
N THR A 31 17.70 1.82 -8.54
CA THR A 31 18.41 0.83 -9.35
C THR A 31 19.91 0.94 -9.09
N PHE A 32 20.63 -0.17 -9.29
CA PHE A 32 22.09 -0.25 -9.13
C PHE A 32 22.84 -0.06 -10.45
N ASP A 33 22.17 0.42 -11.47
CA ASP A 33 22.73 0.73 -12.78
C ASP A 33 22.38 2.15 -13.24
N ASN A 34 22.96 2.57 -14.37
CA ASN A 34 22.68 3.88 -14.98
C ASN A 34 21.51 3.74 -15.97
N ARG A 35 20.30 3.57 -15.44
CA ARG A 35 19.10 3.55 -16.29
C ARG A 35 18.22 4.76 -16.03
N LYS A 36 17.46 5.15 -17.04
CA LYS A 36 16.44 6.19 -16.89
C LYS A 36 15.29 5.70 -16.02
N ILE A 37 14.79 6.58 -15.18
CA ILE A 37 13.58 6.38 -14.40
C ILE A 37 12.42 7.01 -15.18
N ASP A 38 11.92 6.28 -16.14
CA ASP A 38 10.85 6.67 -17.05
C ASP A 38 9.62 5.75 -16.89
N ALA A 39 8.63 5.88 -17.77
CA ALA A 39 7.42 5.06 -17.73
C ALA A 39 7.73 3.56 -17.75
N SER A 40 8.72 3.13 -18.54
CA SER A 40 9.09 1.72 -18.65
C SER A 40 9.69 1.17 -17.35
N PHE A 41 10.42 2.01 -16.61
CA PHE A 41 10.93 1.64 -15.29
C PHE A 41 9.79 1.37 -14.30
N TRP A 42 8.81 2.27 -14.21
CA TRP A 42 7.67 2.10 -13.31
C TRP A 42 6.86 0.85 -13.67
N GLN A 43 6.60 0.64 -14.96
CA GLN A 43 5.89 -0.55 -15.44
C GLN A 43 6.63 -1.84 -15.04
N GLU A 44 7.94 -1.91 -15.28
CA GLU A 44 8.74 -3.08 -14.92
C GLU A 44 8.70 -3.37 -13.41
N ARG A 45 8.87 -2.33 -12.58
CA ARG A 45 8.88 -2.49 -11.12
C ARG A 45 7.52 -2.94 -10.59
N LEU A 46 6.45 -2.33 -11.07
CA LEU A 46 5.09 -2.69 -10.66
C LEU A 46 4.70 -4.08 -11.16
N ASN A 47 5.09 -4.47 -12.37
CA ASN A 47 4.90 -5.83 -12.86
C ASN A 47 5.63 -6.87 -12.00
N LYS A 48 6.87 -6.60 -11.56
CA LYS A 48 7.59 -7.49 -10.63
C LYS A 48 6.87 -7.66 -9.30
N ALA A 49 6.37 -6.55 -8.74
CA ALA A 49 5.58 -6.59 -7.51
C ALA A 49 4.27 -7.37 -7.73
N PHE A 50 3.59 -7.16 -8.86
CA PHE A 50 2.38 -7.89 -9.24
C PHE A 50 2.65 -9.40 -9.37
N GLU A 51 3.66 -9.82 -10.10
CA GLU A 51 4.00 -11.24 -10.27
C GLU A 51 4.32 -11.92 -8.93
N LEU A 52 4.99 -11.22 -8.02
CA LEU A 52 5.21 -11.74 -6.67
C LEU A 52 3.88 -11.99 -5.94
N ARG A 53 2.92 -11.05 -5.99
CA ARG A 53 1.60 -11.21 -5.34
C ARG A 53 0.77 -12.29 -6.02
N LYS A 54 0.91 -12.47 -7.31
CA LYS A 54 0.29 -13.56 -8.07
C LYS A 54 0.82 -14.93 -7.61
N MET A 55 2.12 -15.08 -7.47
CA MET A 55 2.73 -16.29 -6.90
C MET A 55 2.29 -16.57 -5.45
N MET A 56 2.00 -15.52 -4.68
CA MET A 56 1.46 -15.63 -3.32
C MET A 56 -0.05 -15.94 -3.26
N GLY A 57 -0.73 -16.06 -4.41
CA GLY A 57 -2.17 -16.34 -4.48
C GLY A 57 -3.06 -15.17 -4.03
N LEU A 58 -2.57 -13.92 -4.14
CA LEU A 58 -3.32 -12.72 -3.77
C LEU A 58 -4.06 -12.09 -4.96
N ILE A 59 -3.73 -12.50 -6.18
CA ILE A 59 -4.37 -12.04 -7.41
C ILE A 59 -5.45 -13.05 -7.80
N ASP A 60 -6.57 -12.57 -8.33
CA ASP A 60 -7.74 -13.39 -8.71
C ASP A 60 -8.24 -14.30 -7.58
N ASN A 61 -8.15 -13.82 -6.34
CA ASN A 61 -8.55 -14.55 -5.15
C ASN A 61 -10.01 -14.20 -4.80
N GLU A 62 -10.92 -15.18 -4.90
CA GLU A 62 -12.36 -15.01 -4.65
C GLU A 62 -12.67 -14.70 -3.18
N HIS A 63 -11.79 -15.06 -2.24
CA HIS A 63 -11.95 -14.88 -0.80
C HIS A 63 -11.29 -13.61 -0.25
N THR A 64 -10.35 -13.02 -1.03
CA THR A 64 -9.56 -11.86 -0.58
C THR A 64 -9.21 -10.99 -1.78
N ASN A 65 -9.68 -9.74 -1.78
CA ASN A 65 -9.38 -8.75 -2.82
C ASN A 65 -8.80 -7.45 -2.25
N CYS A 66 -8.25 -7.50 -1.04
CA CYS A 66 -7.51 -6.38 -0.46
C CYS A 66 -6.12 -6.87 0.00
N TYR A 67 -5.06 -6.23 -0.47
CA TYR A 67 -3.69 -6.66 -0.19
C TYR A 67 -2.69 -5.54 -0.51
N ARG A 68 -1.48 -5.65 0.04
CA ARG A 68 -0.36 -4.76 -0.29
C ARG A 68 0.32 -5.20 -1.57
N LEU A 69 0.18 -4.38 -2.61
CA LEU A 69 0.85 -4.61 -3.90
C LEU A 69 2.32 -4.21 -3.84
N VAL A 70 2.65 -3.05 -3.25
CA VAL A 70 4.03 -2.56 -3.12
C VAL A 70 4.35 -2.28 -1.67
N HIS A 71 5.47 -2.81 -1.21
CA HIS A 71 6.00 -2.65 0.15
C HIS A 71 7.41 -2.03 0.14
N SER A 72 7.49 -0.79 -0.32
CA SER A 72 8.69 0.04 -0.21
C SER A 72 9.98 -0.68 -0.66
N GLU A 73 11.01 -0.69 0.18
CA GLU A 73 12.32 -1.32 -0.08
C GLU A 73 12.18 -2.82 -0.42
N GLY A 74 11.17 -3.50 0.12
CA GLY A 74 10.92 -4.92 -0.16
C GLY A 74 10.59 -5.22 -1.61
N ASP A 75 10.07 -4.24 -2.34
CA ASP A 75 9.75 -4.32 -3.77
C ASP A 75 10.70 -3.47 -4.63
N ASN A 76 11.84 -3.04 -4.07
CA ASN A 76 12.81 -2.15 -4.73
C ASN A 76 12.19 -0.80 -5.20
N LEU A 77 11.23 -0.30 -4.44
CA LEU A 77 10.58 0.99 -4.62
C LEU A 77 10.59 1.77 -3.30
N PRO A 78 11.78 2.16 -2.79
CA PRO A 78 11.94 2.72 -1.46
C PRO A 78 11.08 3.97 -1.25
N GLY A 79 10.27 3.94 -0.20
CA GLY A 79 9.36 5.03 0.12
C GLY A 79 8.03 5.00 -0.64
N LEU A 80 7.68 3.89 -1.29
CA LEU A 80 6.39 3.71 -1.95
C LEU A 80 5.59 2.58 -1.32
N ILE A 81 4.36 2.87 -0.94
CA ILE A 81 3.36 1.87 -0.52
C ILE A 81 2.21 1.92 -1.51
N ILE A 82 1.75 0.76 -1.95
CA ILE A 82 0.52 0.64 -2.74
C ILE A 82 -0.31 -0.49 -2.16
N ASP A 83 -1.52 -0.17 -1.72
CA ASP A 83 -2.49 -1.13 -1.23
C ASP A 83 -3.69 -1.20 -2.19
N ILE A 84 -4.12 -2.41 -2.50
CA ILE A 84 -5.29 -2.67 -3.34
C ILE A 84 -6.49 -2.93 -2.44
N TYR A 85 -7.60 -2.27 -2.72
CA TYR A 85 -8.89 -2.44 -2.08
C TYR A 85 -9.95 -2.65 -3.16
N GLY A 86 -10.20 -3.92 -3.50
CA GLY A 86 -11.09 -4.29 -4.60
C GLY A 86 -10.59 -3.71 -5.93
N LYS A 87 -11.28 -2.71 -6.46
CA LYS A 87 -10.92 -2.04 -7.73
C LYS A 87 -10.20 -0.70 -7.57
N THR A 88 -9.83 -0.34 -6.33
CA THR A 88 -9.11 0.90 -6.02
C THR A 88 -7.70 0.59 -5.55
N ALA A 89 -6.71 1.26 -6.15
CA ALA A 89 -5.35 1.31 -5.64
C ALA A 89 -5.15 2.57 -4.79
N VAL A 90 -4.69 2.41 -3.55
CA VAL A 90 -4.31 3.53 -2.68
C VAL A 90 -2.79 3.62 -2.66
N VAL A 91 -2.28 4.73 -3.19
CA VAL A 91 -0.84 5.02 -3.30
C VAL A 91 -0.44 5.95 -2.16
N GLN A 92 0.61 5.60 -1.43
CA GLN A 92 1.18 6.45 -0.40
C GLN A 92 2.69 6.63 -0.65
N ALA A 93 3.09 7.83 -1.01
CA ALA A 93 4.48 8.23 -1.08
C ALA A 93 4.97 8.64 0.31
N GLN A 94 6.14 8.13 0.70
CA GLN A 94 6.82 8.42 1.95
C GLN A 94 8.12 9.20 1.73
N THR A 95 8.39 9.62 0.49
CA THR A 95 9.57 10.41 0.10
C THR A 95 9.19 11.42 -0.96
N GLU A 96 9.93 12.54 -1.05
CA GLU A 96 9.64 13.57 -2.05
C GLU A 96 9.77 13.04 -3.49
N GLY A 97 10.79 12.24 -3.76
CA GLY A 97 10.98 11.66 -5.08
C GLY A 97 9.81 10.78 -5.51
N MET A 98 9.24 9.98 -4.59
CA MET A 98 8.03 9.20 -4.87
C MET A 98 6.79 10.10 -5.00
N ALA A 99 6.66 11.14 -4.16
CA ALA A 99 5.54 12.07 -4.23
C ALA A 99 5.49 12.82 -5.57
N LEU A 100 6.63 13.25 -6.09
CA LEU A 100 6.73 13.88 -7.42
C LEU A 100 6.38 12.92 -8.58
N ASN A 101 6.40 11.61 -8.34
CA ASN A 101 6.16 10.59 -9.34
C ASN A 101 4.82 9.84 -9.18
N VAL A 102 3.95 10.23 -8.23
CA VAL A 102 2.69 9.50 -7.98
C VAL A 102 1.80 9.39 -9.23
N ARG A 103 1.82 10.40 -10.12
CA ARG A 103 1.08 10.36 -11.39
C ARG A 103 1.65 9.32 -12.35
N ASN A 104 2.96 9.29 -12.53
CA ASN A 104 3.64 8.30 -13.38
C ASN A 104 3.41 6.87 -12.86
N ILE A 105 3.40 6.70 -11.53
CA ILE A 105 3.12 5.44 -10.85
C ILE A 105 1.66 5.02 -11.10
N ALA A 106 0.71 5.95 -10.97
CA ALA A 106 -0.70 5.70 -11.23
C ALA A 106 -0.93 5.27 -12.69
N ASP A 107 -0.34 5.97 -13.65
CA ASP A 107 -0.45 5.64 -15.07
C ASP A 107 0.16 4.25 -15.36
N ALA A 108 1.28 3.91 -14.71
CA ALA A 108 1.90 2.60 -14.86
C ALA A 108 1.06 1.46 -14.23
N LEU A 109 0.36 1.69 -13.12
CA LEU A 109 -0.58 0.71 -12.55
C LEU A 109 -1.68 0.33 -13.53
N MET A 110 -2.20 1.30 -14.29
CA MET A 110 -3.25 1.06 -15.29
C MET A 110 -2.77 0.22 -16.48
N THR A 111 -1.46 0.00 -16.63
CA THR A 111 -0.93 -0.89 -17.69
C THR A 111 -0.94 -2.37 -17.31
N ILE A 112 -1.39 -2.74 -16.11
CA ILE A 112 -1.50 -4.11 -15.62
C ILE A 112 -3.00 -4.49 -15.57
N PRO A 113 -3.58 -5.04 -16.65
CA PRO A 113 -5.03 -5.28 -16.72
C PRO A 113 -5.53 -6.26 -15.66
N GLU A 114 -4.69 -7.22 -15.28
CA GLU A 114 -5.04 -8.26 -14.31
C GLU A 114 -5.25 -7.72 -12.88
N LEU A 115 -4.77 -6.49 -12.57
CA LEU A 115 -5.12 -5.82 -11.31
C LEU A 115 -6.60 -5.44 -11.25
N ASN A 116 -7.27 -5.31 -12.40
CA ASN A 116 -8.68 -4.97 -12.54
C ASN A 116 -9.08 -3.71 -11.74
N ILE A 117 -8.16 -2.75 -11.61
CA ILE A 117 -8.40 -1.48 -10.92
C ILE A 117 -9.03 -0.47 -11.87
N ILE A 118 -9.91 0.37 -11.34
CA ILE A 118 -10.59 1.46 -12.07
C ILE A 118 -10.24 2.83 -11.50
N SER A 119 -9.70 2.88 -10.29
CA SER A 119 -9.33 4.12 -9.63
C SER A 119 -8.00 4.02 -8.88
N VAL A 120 -7.31 5.16 -8.82
CA VAL A 120 -6.05 5.32 -8.05
C VAL A 120 -6.20 6.56 -7.17
N TYR A 121 -6.09 6.37 -5.87
CA TYR A 121 -6.15 7.43 -4.86
C TYR A 121 -4.76 7.69 -4.26
N ASN A 122 -4.32 8.96 -4.28
CA ASN A 122 -3.12 9.39 -3.58
C ASN A 122 -3.45 9.70 -2.12
N LYS A 123 -2.76 9.07 -1.19
CA LYS A 123 -2.86 9.31 0.26
C LYS A 123 -1.49 9.57 0.86
N SER A 124 -0.82 10.61 0.40
CA SER A 124 0.57 10.91 0.77
C SER A 124 0.71 12.08 1.75
N SER A 125 -0.34 12.91 1.92
CA SER A 125 -0.28 14.17 2.66
C SER A 125 0.23 13.98 4.11
N GLU A 126 -0.37 13.05 4.85
CA GLU A 126 0.02 12.77 6.24
C GLU A 126 1.47 12.25 6.35
N ALA A 127 1.89 11.38 5.43
CA ALA A 127 3.24 10.84 5.42
C ALA A 127 4.27 11.93 5.14
N MET A 128 3.98 12.85 4.22
CA MET A 128 4.84 13.98 3.87
C MET A 128 4.91 15.00 5.03
N GLN A 129 3.79 15.32 5.65
CA GLN A 129 3.74 16.24 6.81
C GLN A 129 4.56 15.70 8.00
N ARG A 130 4.49 14.40 8.30
CA ARG A 130 5.30 13.77 9.36
C ARG A 130 6.81 13.92 9.12
N MET A 131 7.22 14.05 7.87
CA MET A 131 8.62 14.30 7.51
C MET A 131 8.98 15.79 7.43
N GLY A 132 8.07 16.69 7.84
CA GLY A 132 8.28 18.13 7.80
C GLY A 132 8.37 18.71 6.38
N LYS A 133 7.71 18.06 5.43
CA LYS A 133 7.70 18.43 4.00
C LYS A 133 6.36 19.05 3.62
N ASP A 134 6.36 19.84 2.55
CA ASP A 134 5.14 20.42 2.01
C ASP A 134 4.15 19.31 1.63
N ALA A 135 2.90 19.51 2.01
CA ALA A 135 1.86 18.53 1.74
C ALA A 135 1.61 18.40 0.24
N VAL A 136 1.63 17.16 -0.23
CA VAL A 136 1.02 16.80 -1.52
C VAL A 136 -0.45 16.55 -1.23
N ASP A 137 -1.35 17.15 -1.99
CA ASP A 137 -2.78 16.98 -1.76
C ASP A 137 -3.18 15.50 -1.97
N ASP A 138 -3.97 14.99 -1.02
CA ASP A 138 -4.64 13.71 -1.20
C ASP A 138 -5.77 13.84 -2.21
N GLY A 139 -6.02 12.79 -2.99
CA GLY A 139 -7.10 12.81 -3.98
C GLY A 139 -6.98 11.73 -5.04
N TYR A 140 -8.01 11.63 -5.87
CA TYR A 140 -8.02 10.70 -6.99
C TYR A 140 -7.11 11.19 -8.10
N LEU A 141 -6.13 10.36 -8.46
CA LEU A 141 -5.28 10.55 -9.63
C LEU A 141 -5.95 10.03 -10.90
N ILE A 142 -6.70 8.91 -10.75
CA ILE A 142 -7.44 8.25 -11.83
C ILE A 142 -8.78 7.78 -11.26
N GLY A 143 -9.86 7.92 -12.04
CA GLY A 143 -11.20 7.47 -11.65
C GLY A 143 -11.79 8.25 -10.48
N GLU A 144 -12.69 7.61 -9.77
CA GLU A 144 -13.43 8.18 -8.64
C GLU A 144 -13.71 7.11 -7.59
N LYS A 145 -14.33 7.51 -6.48
CA LYS A 145 -14.66 6.61 -5.38
C LYS A 145 -15.56 5.46 -5.83
N SER A 146 -15.18 4.26 -5.43
CA SER A 146 -16.01 3.05 -5.52
C SER A 146 -16.55 2.75 -4.12
N ASP A 147 -17.85 2.50 -4.01
CA ASP A 147 -18.51 2.13 -2.76
C ASP A 147 -18.51 0.60 -2.53
N ASP A 148 -17.64 -0.11 -3.20
CA ASP A 148 -17.55 -1.56 -3.12
C ASP A 148 -16.99 -2.03 -1.77
N PHE A 149 -17.57 -3.12 -1.26
CA PHE A 149 -16.97 -3.84 -0.15
C PHE A 149 -15.70 -4.56 -0.61
N VAL A 150 -14.71 -4.61 0.27
CA VAL A 150 -13.57 -5.49 0.08
C VAL A 150 -13.76 -6.80 0.86
N LEU A 151 -13.08 -7.84 0.39
CA LEU A 151 -13.07 -9.15 1.02
C LEU A 151 -11.68 -9.41 1.62
N GLU A 152 -11.68 -9.91 2.84
CA GLU A 152 -10.52 -10.53 3.47
C GLU A 152 -10.96 -11.83 4.12
N ASN A 153 -10.52 -12.98 3.58
CA ASN A 153 -10.88 -14.30 4.04
C ASN A 153 -12.42 -14.45 4.22
N ASP A 154 -13.18 -14.10 3.18
CA ASP A 154 -14.65 -14.06 3.12
C ASP A 154 -15.34 -13.03 4.03
N SER A 155 -14.60 -12.33 4.85
CA SER A 155 -15.14 -11.24 5.65
C SER A 155 -15.26 -9.97 4.81
N LYS A 156 -16.44 -9.33 4.85
CA LYS A 156 -16.69 -8.08 4.11
C LYS A 156 -16.36 -6.88 4.96
N PHE A 157 -15.61 -5.95 4.37
CA PHE A 157 -15.25 -4.68 5.01
C PHE A 157 -15.56 -3.51 4.09
N LEU A 158 -16.09 -2.44 4.64
CA LEU A 158 -16.13 -1.12 4.01
C LEU A 158 -14.89 -0.36 4.48
N ILE A 159 -14.02 0.01 3.53
CA ILE A 159 -12.77 0.70 3.85
C ILE A 159 -12.89 2.18 3.51
N ASP A 160 -12.58 3.02 4.47
CA ASP A 160 -12.47 4.47 4.25
C ASP A 160 -10.98 4.83 4.09
N TRP A 161 -10.48 4.78 2.87
CA TRP A 161 -9.10 5.20 2.58
C TRP A 161 -8.92 6.72 2.60
N GLU A 162 -9.98 7.51 2.44
CA GLU A 162 -9.90 8.97 2.46
C GLU A 162 -9.63 9.50 3.88
N LYS A 163 -10.36 9.01 4.89
CA LYS A 163 -10.30 9.50 6.27
C LYS A 163 -9.65 8.50 7.24
N GLY A 164 -9.55 7.24 6.85
CA GLY A 164 -9.00 6.18 7.70
C GLY A 164 -7.50 6.33 7.93
N GLN A 165 -7.00 5.65 8.95
CA GLN A 165 -5.57 5.62 9.26
C GLN A 165 -4.78 4.85 8.20
N LYS A 166 -3.49 5.15 8.03
CA LYS A 166 -2.61 4.57 7.01
C LYS A 166 -3.27 4.71 5.62
N THR A 167 -3.39 3.61 4.91
CA THR A 167 -4.09 3.54 3.61
C THR A 167 -5.59 3.23 3.75
N GLY A 168 -6.12 3.13 4.97
CA GLY A 168 -7.53 2.85 5.27
C GLY A 168 -7.76 1.59 6.10
N PHE A 169 -6.87 0.58 6.02
CA PHE A 169 -6.99 -0.67 6.75
C PHE A 169 -5.63 -1.25 7.17
N PHE A 170 -5.59 -2.07 8.21
CA PHE A 170 -4.38 -2.72 8.71
C PHE A 170 -4.20 -4.08 8.04
N LEU A 171 -3.78 -4.10 6.77
CA LEU A 171 -3.59 -5.32 5.98
C LEU A 171 -2.55 -6.29 6.58
N ASP A 172 -1.58 -5.75 7.32
CA ASP A 172 -0.55 -6.52 8.03
C ASP A 172 -1.13 -7.41 9.14
N GLN A 173 -2.35 -7.12 9.61
CA GLN A 173 -3.01 -7.88 10.67
C GLN A 173 -3.89 -9.06 10.16
N ARG A 174 -3.91 -9.33 8.86
CA ARG A 174 -4.73 -10.40 8.26
C ARG A 174 -4.56 -11.74 8.95
N ASN A 175 -3.32 -12.19 9.12
CA ASN A 175 -3.04 -13.49 9.73
C ASN A 175 -3.47 -13.54 11.20
N ASN A 176 -3.32 -12.43 11.93
CA ASN A 176 -3.77 -12.32 13.31
C ASN A 176 -5.32 -12.33 13.40
N ARG A 177 -6.00 -11.67 12.47
CA ARG A 177 -7.46 -11.75 12.38
C ARG A 177 -7.93 -13.17 12.09
N GLU A 178 -7.27 -13.87 11.17
CA GLU A 178 -7.60 -15.27 10.88
C GLU A 178 -7.39 -16.18 12.09
N LEU A 179 -6.31 -15.98 12.85
CA LEU A 179 -6.08 -16.72 14.09
C LEU A 179 -7.21 -16.46 15.11
N VAL A 180 -7.65 -15.21 15.26
CA VAL A 180 -8.80 -14.89 16.12
C VAL A 180 -10.07 -15.58 15.61
N ARG A 181 -10.31 -15.62 14.30
CA ARG A 181 -11.45 -16.35 13.73
C ARG A 181 -11.48 -17.80 14.15
N GLN A 182 -10.34 -18.47 14.07
CA GLN A 182 -10.21 -19.89 14.45
C GLN A 182 -10.47 -20.14 15.93
N LEU A 183 -10.07 -19.22 16.79
CA LEU A 183 -10.19 -19.32 18.24
C LEU A 183 -11.55 -18.85 18.80
N ALA A 184 -12.34 -18.13 18.01
CA ALA A 184 -13.52 -17.40 18.48
C ALA A 184 -14.74 -18.28 18.75
N LYS A 185 -14.80 -19.51 18.21
CA LYS A 185 -16.00 -20.36 18.26
C LYS A 185 -16.52 -20.58 19.69
N ASN A 186 -17.79 -20.22 19.91
CA ASN A 186 -18.49 -20.32 21.19
C ASN A 186 -17.91 -19.48 22.34
N THR A 187 -17.04 -18.51 22.05
CA THR A 187 -16.43 -17.62 23.06
C THR A 187 -17.14 -16.28 23.18
N THR A 188 -16.80 -15.51 24.22
CA THR A 188 -17.06 -14.07 24.31
C THR A 188 -15.73 -13.35 24.11
N VAL A 189 -15.70 -12.37 23.18
CA VAL A 189 -14.51 -11.65 22.78
C VAL A 189 -14.62 -10.19 23.22
N LEU A 190 -13.57 -9.65 23.83
CA LEU A 190 -13.39 -8.23 24.07
C LEU A 190 -12.31 -7.72 23.10
N ASN A 191 -12.66 -6.80 22.21
CA ASN A 191 -11.75 -6.12 21.29
C ASN A 191 -11.57 -4.67 21.73
N THR A 192 -10.43 -4.37 22.35
CA THR A 192 -10.04 -3.02 22.73
C THR A 192 -9.15 -2.40 21.66
N PHE A 193 -9.23 -1.07 21.50
CA PHE A 193 -8.57 -0.34 20.41
C PHE A 193 -8.98 -0.90 19.05
N CYS A 194 -10.29 -1.06 18.87
CA CYS A 194 -10.84 -1.88 17.79
C CYS A 194 -10.79 -1.20 16.43
N TYR A 195 -10.51 0.10 16.34
CA TYR A 195 -10.52 0.91 15.13
C TYR A 195 -11.85 0.68 14.37
N THR A 196 -11.83 0.24 13.12
CA THR A 196 -13.02 -0.08 12.32
C THR A 196 -13.64 -1.44 12.64
N GLY A 197 -13.18 -2.12 13.67
CA GLY A 197 -13.75 -3.38 14.14
C GLY A 197 -13.30 -4.63 13.35
N GLY A 198 -12.18 -4.57 12.63
CA GLY A 198 -11.73 -5.69 11.81
C GLY A 198 -11.63 -7.02 12.56
N PHE A 199 -11.04 -7.02 13.76
CA PHE A 199 -11.00 -8.21 14.64
C PHE A 199 -12.38 -8.63 15.14
N SER A 200 -13.27 -7.69 15.40
CA SER A 200 -14.63 -7.98 15.86
C SER A 200 -15.46 -8.69 14.81
N VAL A 201 -15.43 -8.21 13.57
CA VAL A 201 -16.12 -8.85 12.43
C VAL A 201 -15.59 -10.27 12.24
N THR A 202 -14.27 -10.41 12.25
CA THR A 202 -13.61 -11.70 12.06
C THR A 202 -13.95 -12.70 13.17
N ALA A 203 -13.98 -12.24 14.45
CA ALA A 203 -14.40 -13.07 15.57
C ALA A 203 -15.85 -13.55 15.47
N LEU A 204 -16.78 -12.67 15.03
CA LEU A 204 -18.17 -13.03 14.79
C LEU A 204 -18.29 -14.07 13.68
N ASN A 205 -17.58 -13.88 12.57
CA ASN A 205 -17.51 -14.85 11.47
C ASN A 205 -16.89 -16.20 11.92
N GLY A 206 -16.04 -16.19 12.94
CA GLY A 206 -15.51 -17.39 13.59
C GLY A 206 -16.45 -18.07 14.58
N GLY A 207 -17.68 -17.54 14.76
CA GLY A 207 -18.69 -18.13 15.65
C GLY A 207 -18.59 -17.70 17.10
N ALA A 208 -18.04 -16.51 17.39
CA ALA A 208 -18.13 -15.92 18.71
C ALA A 208 -19.60 -15.71 19.12
N LYS A 209 -19.93 -16.04 20.38
CA LYS A 209 -21.29 -15.82 20.93
C LYS A 209 -21.58 -14.33 21.15
N LYS A 210 -20.55 -13.56 21.48
CA LYS A 210 -20.63 -12.15 21.77
C LYS A 210 -19.28 -11.49 21.51
N VAL A 211 -19.31 -10.32 20.90
CA VAL A 211 -18.12 -9.45 20.79
C VAL A 211 -18.47 -8.09 21.38
N VAL A 212 -17.59 -7.57 22.21
CA VAL A 212 -17.64 -6.19 22.71
C VAL A 212 -16.47 -5.45 22.11
N SER A 213 -16.74 -4.36 21.41
CA SER A 213 -15.74 -3.51 20.76
C SER A 213 -15.66 -2.18 21.53
N VAL A 214 -14.43 -1.76 21.84
CA VAL A 214 -14.14 -0.50 22.53
C VAL A 214 -13.05 0.24 21.80
N ASP A 215 -13.33 1.51 21.47
CA ASP A 215 -12.35 2.45 20.89
C ASP A 215 -12.55 3.83 21.52
N CYS A 216 -11.55 4.72 21.42
CA CYS A 216 -11.58 6.08 21.98
C CYS A 216 -11.17 7.12 20.93
#